data_effdc85b7dd0e9985436146b0d520205
#
_entry.id   effdc85b7dd0e9985436146b0d520205
#
_cell.length_a   1.000
_cell.length_b   1.000
_cell.length_c   1.000
_cell.angle_alpha   90.00
_cell.angle_beta   90.00
_cell.angle_gamma   90.00
#
_symmetry.space_group_name_H-M   'P 1'
#
loop_
_entity.id
_entity.type
_entity.pdbx_description
1 polymer ?
#
loop_
_entity_poly.entity_id
_entity_poly.type
_entity_poly.pdbx_seq_one_letter_code
_entity_poly.pdbx_strand_id
1 'polypeptide(L)'
;KVALLYGGVGYGKQTEDLKKGADIVVATPGRLVDHFYRCTMRFGEVKALVLDEVDRMLDMGFLPIVRKIVNLCPWEGRQTLFFSATMPPVIAGFAKWCLTDPAEVTIARREVAATISHAFYPVALDQRDELLLALLKGTDFRSVMIFTRTRKEADAVCGMLKHHGYRGEVAVMHSDIPQKERMEALKGFKSGKYDILVATDVAARGIDIS
;
A
#
# COMPACT_ATOMS: atom_id res chain seq x y z
N LYS A 1 3.16 14.96 -20.29
CA LYS A 1 4.26 14.72 -19.33
C LYS A 1 3.69 14.20 -18.02
N VAL A 2 4.41 13.29 -17.32
CA VAL A 2 3.99 12.70 -16.06
C VAL A 2 4.96 13.08 -14.95
N ALA A 3 4.44 13.55 -13.81
CA ALA A 3 5.19 13.74 -12.58
C ALA A 3 4.76 12.70 -11.52
N LEU A 4 5.74 12.13 -10.81
CA LEU A 4 5.53 11.16 -9.74
C LEU A 4 5.87 11.78 -8.39
N LEU A 5 4.89 11.89 -7.49
CA LEU A 5 5.05 12.52 -6.18
C LEU A 5 4.77 11.52 -5.06
N TYR A 6 5.82 11.03 -4.41
CA TYR A 6 5.69 10.02 -3.34
C TYR A 6 6.68 10.26 -2.19
N GLY A 7 6.34 9.76 -1.03
CA GLY A 7 7.14 9.89 0.18
C GLY A 7 8.41 9.02 0.19
N GLY A 8 9.27 9.22 1.19
CA GLY A 8 10.49 8.43 1.38
C GLY A 8 11.66 8.82 0.48
N VAL A 9 11.51 9.83 -0.39
CA VAL A 9 12.56 10.34 -1.28
C VAL A 9 12.62 11.87 -1.22
N GLY A 10 13.73 12.44 -1.68
CA GLY A 10 13.93 13.89 -1.71
C GLY A 10 12.94 14.62 -2.64
N TYR A 11 12.76 15.91 -2.40
CA TYR A 11 11.86 16.77 -3.21
C TYR A 11 12.45 17.24 -4.52
N GLY A 12 13.78 17.28 -4.66
CA GLY A 12 14.47 17.93 -5.76
C GLY A 12 13.94 17.55 -7.14
N LYS A 13 14.01 16.27 -7.48
CA LYS A 13 13.52 15.77 -8.76
C LYS A 13 12.02 16.01 -8.95
N GLN A 14 11.21 15.77 -7.92
CA GLN A 14 9.75 15.97 -7.98
C GLN A 14 9.41 17.45 -8.27
N THR A 15 10.09 18.38 -7.60
CA THR A 15 9.94 19.82 -7.82
C THR A 15 10.39 20.23 -9.23
N GLU A 16 11.46 19.65 -9.73
CA GLU A 16 11.95 19.90 -11.08
C GLU A 16 10.94 19.42 -12.15
N ASP A 17 10.39 18.20 -11.98
CA ASP A 17 9.41 17.64 -12.89
C ASP A 17 8.12 18.47 -12.92
N LEU A 18 7.66 18.96 -11.76
CA LEU A 18 6.52 19.89 -11.68
C LEU A 18 6.81 21.23 -12.38
N LYS A 19 8.01 21.81 -12.18
CA LYS A 19 8.41 23.07 -12.83
C LYS A 19 8.48 22.97 -14.36
N LYS A 20 8.84 21.81 -14.90
CA LYS A 20 8.85 21.53 -16.35
C LYS A 20 7.44 21.41 -16.95
N GLY A 21 6.42 21.50 -16.11
CA GLY A 21 5.02 21.30 -16.46
C GLY A 21 4.67 19.81 -16.58
N ALA A 22 3.65 19.38 -15.85
CA ALA A 22 3.12 18.03 -15.87
C ALA A 22 1.65 18.05 -16.30
N ASP A 23 1.31 17.22 -17.28
CA ASP A 23 -0.08 17.03 -17.74
C ASP A 23 -0.81 16.04 -16.82
N ILE A 24 -0.07 15.07 -16.25
CA ILE A 24 -0.56 14.06 -15.32
C ILE A 24 0.35 14.04 -14.09
N VAL A 25 -0.26 14.06 -12.91
CA VAL A 25 0.44 13.92 -11.63
C VAL A 25 -0.06 12.65 -10.95
N VAL A 26 0.83 11.69 -10.72
CA VAL A 26 0.56 10.50 -9.93
C VAL A 26 1.19 10.69 -8.56
N ALA A 27 0.38 10.64 -7.51
CA ALA A 27 0.84 11.04 -6.19
C ALA A 27 0.28 10.22 -5.04
N THR A 28 1.09 10.09 -3.98
CA THR A 28 0.56 9.70 -2.66
C THR A 28 -0.02 10.93 -1.96
N PRO A 29 -1.15 10.79 -1.21
CA PRO A 29 -1.88 11.94 -0.64
C PRO A 29 -1.00 12.88 0.19
N GLY A 30 -0.18 12.33 1.09
CA GLY A 30 0.68 13.15 1.97
C GLY A 30 1.69 13.98 1.18
N ARG A 31 2.42 13.37 0.24
CA ARG A 31 3.42 14.07 -0.56
C ARG A 31 2.80 15.13 -1.48
N LEU A 32 1.60 14.87 -1.99
CA LEU A 32 0.88 15.83 -2.82
C LEU A 32 0.53 17.11 -2.03
N VAL A 33 0.03 16.94 -0.80
CA VAL A 33 -0.28 18.07 0.11
C VAL A 33 0.99 18.80 0.53
N ASP A 34 2.11 18.10 0.74
CA ASP A 34 3.40 18.74 1.02
C ASP A 34 3.85 19.66 -0.12
N HIS A 35 3.72 19.23 -1.39
CA HIS A 35 4.02 20.08 -2.55
C HIS A 35 3.09 21.28 -2.65
N PHE A 36 1.82 21.13 -2.28
CA PHE A 36 0.88 22.26 -2.19
C PHE A 36 1.35 23.30 -1.16
N TYR A 37 1.67 22.87 0.08
CA TYR A 37 2.15 23.79 1.12
C TYR A 37 3.50 24.44 0.79
N ARG A 38 4.32 23.78 -0.01
CA ARG A 38 5.57 24.33 -0.53
C ARG A 38 5.37 25.25 -1.75
N CYS A 39 4.13 25.50 -2.14
CA CYS A 39 3.78 26.29 -3.33
C CYS A 39 4.44 25.80 -4.64
N THR A 40 4.82 24.52 -4.69
CA THR A 40 5.43 23.90 -5.88
C THR A 40 4.38 23.27 -6.80
N MET A 41 3.13 23.17 -6.36
CA MET A 41 1.99 22.69 -7.13
C MET A 41 0.73 23.50 -6.79
N ARG A 42 -0.17 23.64 -7.78
CA ARG A 42 -1.48 24.26 -7.65
C ARG A 42 -2.56 23.31 -8.18
N PHE A 43 -3.76 23.40 -7.66
CA PHE A 43 -4.89 22.52 -8.03
C PHE A 43 -5.94 23.20 -8.89
N GLY A 44 -5.85 24.53 -9.10
CA GLY A 44 -6.91 25.32 -9.74
C GLY A 44 -7.25 24.95 -11.19
N GLU A 45 -6.37 24.21 -11.87
CA GLU A 45 -6.54 23.80 -13.28
C GLU A 45 -6.80 22.30 -13.44
N VAL A 46 -7.04 21.56 -12.33
CA VAL A 46 -7.30 20.12 -12.37
C VAL A 46 -8.65 19.85 -13.01
N LYS A 47 -8.63 19.20 -14.18
CA LYS A 47 -9.83 18.80 -14.94
C LYS A 47 -10.26 17.36 -14.67
N ALA A 48 -9.35 16.52 -14.26
CA ALA A 48 -9.63 15.14 -13.88
C ALA A 48 -8.97 14.80 -12.55
N LEU A 49 -9.74 14.24 -11.62
CA LEU A 49 -9.25 13.74 -10.34
C LEU A 49 -9.55 12.24 -10.25
N VAL A 50 -8.50 11.45 -10.09
CA VAL A 50 -8.62 10.00 -9.92
C VAL A 50 -8.26 9.65 -8.49
N LEU A 51 -9.18 9.01 -7.79
CA LEU A 51 -9.00 8.43 -6.46
C LEU A 51 -8.97 6.92 -6.63
N ASP A 52 -7.81 6.34 -6.44
CA ASP A 52 -7.59 4.89 -6.61
C ASP A 52 -7.29 4.22 -5.26
N GLU A 53 -7.75 2.98 -5.07
CA GLU A 53 -7.63 2.22 -3.82
C GLU A 53 -8.13 3.03 -2.59
N VAL A 54 -9.35 3.61 -2.67
CA VAL A 54 -9.86 4.51 -1.61
C VAL A 54 -10.07 3.78 -0.29
N ASP A 55 -10.49 2.53 -0.31
CA ASP A 55 -10.59 1.69 0.89
C ASP A 55 -9.21 1.52 1.57
N ARG A 56 -8.16 1.38 0.80
CA ARG A 56 -6.79 1.34 1.32
C ARG A 56 -6.38 2.69 1.93
N MET A 57 -6.76 3.80 1.29
CA MET A 57 -6.52 5.13 1.87
C MET A 57 -7.25 5.32 3.20
N LEU A 58 -8.44 4.72 3.37
CA LEU A 58 -9.17 4.68 4.65
C LEU A 58 -8.37 3.92 5.71
N ASP A 59 -7.94 2.71 5.40
CA ASP A 59 -7.17 1.87 6.32
C ASP A 59 -5.86 2.52 6.79
N MET A 60 -5.25 3.31 5.93
CA MET A 60 -4.05 4.09 6.23
C MET A 60 -4.33 5.43 6.93
N GLY A 61 -5.59 5.75 7.19
CA GLY A 61 -5.99 7.01 7.82
C GLY A 61 -5.84 8.25 6.93
N PHE A 62 -5.77 8.09 5.61
CA PHE A 62 -5.57 9.21 4.67
C PHE A 62 -6.83 9.93 4.24
N LEU A 63 -8.03 9.47 4.60
CA LEU A 63 -9.28 10.11 4.17
C LEU A 63 -9.35 11.62 4.49
N PRO A 64 -8.90 12.12 5.66
CA PRO A 64 -8.90 13.56 5.92
C PRO A 64 -8.02 14.35 4.94
N ILE A 65 -6.86 13.78 4.57
CA ILE A 65 -5.93 14.38 3.61
C ILE A 65 -6.52 14.34 2.20
N VAL A 66 -7.13 13.21 1.81
CA VAL A 66 -7.79 13.05 0.50
C VAL A 66 -8.97 14.02 0.39
N ARG A 67 -9.79 14.16 1.44
CA ARG A 67 -10.86 15.17 1.49
C ARG A 67 -10.33 16.58 1.26
N LYS A 68 -9.21 16.92 1.85
CA LYS A 68 -8.55 18.21 1.63
C LYS A 68 -8.14 18.39 0.17
N ILE A 69 -7.52 17.37 -0.45
CA ILE A 69 -7.13 17.41 -1.86
C ILE A 69 -8.34 17.63 -2.77
N VAL A 70 -9.43 16.89 -2.55
CA VAL A 70 -10.68 17.04 -3.31
C VAL A 70 -11.22 18.47 -3.23
N ASN A 71 -11.17 19.10 -2.04
CA ASN A 71 -11.61 20.48 -1.84
C ASN A 71 -10.69 21.53 -2.47
N LEU A 72 -9.40 21.21 -2.67
CA LEU A 72 -8.45 22.11 -3.35
C LEU A 72 -8.61 22.11 -4.87
N CYS A 73 -9.22 21.07 -5.43
CA CYS A 73 -9.50 20.97 -6.85
C CYS A 73 -10.84 21.68 -7.20
N PRO A 74 -10.97 22.28 -8.40
CA PRO A 74 -12.25 22.84 -8.85
C PRO A 74 -13.38 21.80 -8.77
N TRP A 75 -14.57 22.24 -8.36
CA TRP A 75 -15.76 21.39 -8.39
C TRP A 75 -16.44 21.43 -9.76
N GLU A 76 -16.43 22.60 -10.39
CA GLU A 76 -17.01 22.79 -11.72
C GLU A 76 -16.03 22.34 -12.80
N GLY A 77 -16.53 21.66 -13.82
CA GLY A 77 -15.75 21.20 -14.97
C GLY A 77 -14.72 20.10 -14.66
N ARG A 78 -14.67 19.60 -13.44
CA ARG A 78 -13.81 18.47 -13.06
C ARG A 78 -14.56 17.16 -13.21
N GLN A 79 -13.94 16.21 -13.90
CA GLN A 79 -14.34 14.81 -13.84
C GLN A 79 -13.69 14.15 -12.62
N THR A 80 -14.47 13.42 -11.82
CA THR A 80 -13.93 12.65 -10.69
C THR A 80 -14.14 11.15 -10.92
N LEU A 81 -13.09 10.37 -10.86
CA LEU A 81 -13.10 8.92 -10.95
C LEU A 81 -12.72 8.35 -9.58
N PHE A 82 -13.47 7.33 -9.16
CA PHE A 82 -13.34 6.74 -7.84
C PHE A 82 -13.25 5.22 -7.96
N PHE A 83 -12.13 4.65 -7.52
CA PHE A 83 -11.90 3.22 -7.57
C PHE A 83 -11.69 2.66 -6.16
N SER A 84 -12.37 1.57 -5.85
CA SER A 84 -12.24 0.90 -4.56
C SER A 84 -12.56 -0.59 -4.72
N ALA A 85 -11.80 -1.46 -4.08
CA ALA A 85 -12.07 -2.89 -4.09
C ALA A 85 -13.25 -3.26 -3.16
N THR A 86 -13.46 -2.46 -2.10
CA THR A 86 -14.54 -2.63 -1.13
C THR A 86 -15.30 -1.32 -0.93
N MET A 87 -16.58 -1.44 -0.53
CA MET A 87 -17.47 -0.27 -0.36
C MET A 87 -18.13 -0.29 1.03
N PRO A 88 -17.35 -0.23 2.14
CA PRO A 88 -17.93 -0.08 3.46
C PRO A 88 -18.67 1.27 3.60
N PRO A 89 -19.58 1.43 4.58
CA PRO A 89 -20.40 2.63 4.74
C PRO A 89 -19.62 3.96 4.72
N VAL A 90 -18.42 3.98 5.30
CA VAL A 90 -17.56 5.17 5.31
C VAL A 90 -17.08 5.54 3.90
N ILE A 91 -16.70 4.55 3.09
CA ILE A 91 -16.27 4.75 1.70
C ILE A 91 -17.46 5.14 0.83
N ALA A 92 -18.61 4.48 0.99
CA ALA A 92 -19.83 4.84 0.29
C ALA A 92 -20.26 6.31 0.59
N GLY A 93 -20.18 6.72 1.85
CA GLY A 93 -20.44 8.10 2.25
C GLY A 93 -19.44 9.09 1.64
N PHE A 94 -18.16 8.70 1.55
CA PHE A 94 -17.15 9.53 0.92
C PHE A 94 -17.34 9.63 -0.60
N ALA A 95 -17.68 8.55 -1.29
CA ALA A 95 -18.01 8.53 -2.71
C ALA A 95 -19.21 9.45 -3.00
N LYS A 96 -20.30 9.31 -2.23
CA LYS A 96 -21.48 10.16 -2.35
C LYS A 96 -21.17 11.65 -2.14
N TRP A 97 -20.21 11.97 -1.31
CA TRP A 97 -19.80 13.35 -1.07
C TRP A 97 -18.95 13.92 -2.20
N CYS A 98 -18.05 13.14 -2.84
CA CYS A 98 -17.08 13.67 -3.81
C CYS A 98 -17.46 13.46 -5.27
N LEU A 99 -18.50 12.67 -5.56
CA LEU A 99 -18.99 12.39 -6.91
C LEU A 99 -20.32 13.09 -7.16
N THR A 100 -20.53 13.52 -8.39
CA THR A 100 -21.79 14.11 -8.85
C THR A 100 -22.33 13.24 -9.97
N ASP A 101 -23.52 12.67 -9.78
CA ASP A 101 -24.21 11.80 -10.73
C ASP A 101 -23.27 10.75 -11.39
N PRO A 102 -22.61 9.89 -10.58
CA PRO A 102 -21.60 8.97 -11.10
C PRO A 102 -22.24 7.81 -11.86
N ALA A 103 -21.62 7.42 -12.98
CA ALA A 103 -21.84 6.10 -13.56
C ALA A 103 -21.19 5.06 -12.64
N GLU A 104 -21.97 4.09 -12.18
CA GLU A 104 -21.47 3.03 -11.29
C GLU A 104 -21.21 1.76 -12.09
N VAL A 105 -19.98 1.25 -12.00
CA VAL A 105 -19.56 0.00 -12.61
C VAL A 105 -19.08 -0.94 -11.53
N THR A 106 -19.82 -2.02 -11.31
CA THR A 106 -19.43 -3.08 -10.36
C THR A 106 -18.95 -4.29 -11.14
N ILE A 107 -17.66 -4.64 -10.94
CA ILE A 107 -17.13 -5.91 -11.44
C ILE A 107 -17.46 -6.95 -10.36
N ALA A 108 -18.16 -8.01 -10.77
CA ALA A 108 -18.52 -9.10 -9.85
C ALA A 108 -17.27 -9.57 -9.10
N ARG A 109 -17.37 -9.68 -7.77
CA ARG A 109 -16.31 -10.27 -6.95
C ARG A 109 -16.02 -11.65 -7.54
N ARG A 110 -14.80 -11.88 -7.99
CA ARG A 110 -14.33 -13.24 -8.18
C ARG A 110 -14.46 -13.93 -6.82
N GLU A 111 -15.22 -15.00 -6.77
CA GLU A 111 -15.15 -15.92 -5.62
C GLU A 111 -13.67 -16.20 -5.36
N VAL A 112 -13.33 -16.32 -4.08
CA VAL A 112 -11.97 -16.71 -3.66
C VAL A 112 -11.55 -17.85 -4.57
N ALA A 113 -10.42 -17.69 -5.26
CA ALA A 113 -10.01 -18.67 -6.25
C ALA A 113 -10.04 -20.06 -5.60
N ALA A 114 -10.68 -21.04 -6.23
CA ALA A 114 -10.86 -22.39 -5.71
C ALA A 114 -9.52 -23.10 -5.35
N THR A 115 -8.41 -22.47 -5.75
CA THR A 115 -7.03 -22.91 -5.47
C THR A 115 -6.49 -22.42 -4.13
N ILE A 116 -7.22 -21.53 -3.39
CA ILE A 116 -6.77 -21.01 -2.10
C ILE A 116 -7.40 -21.83 -0.99
N SER A 117 -6.57 -22.47 -0.18
CA SER A 117 -6.99 -23.13 1.06
C SER A 117 -6.78 -22.22 2.26
N HIS A 118 -7.69 -22.26 3.22
CA HIS A 118 -7.63 -21.49 4.46
C HIS A 118 -7.54 -22.44 5.64
N ALA A 119 -6.62 -22.15 6.57
CA ALA A 119 -6.51 -22.86 7.83
C ALA A 119 -6.40 -21.85 8.99
N PHE A 120 -7.10 -22.13 10.09
CA PHE A 120 -7.07 -21.33 11.30
C PHE A 120 -6.50 -22.17 12.44
N TYR A 121 -5.48 -21.66 13.11
CA TYR A 121 -4.81 -22.33 14.20
C TYR A 121 -5.03 -21.55 15.50
N PRO A 122 -5.96 -21.98 16.37
CA PRO A 122 -6.07 -21.43 17.71
C PRO A 122 -4.79 -21.69 18.47
N VAL A 123 -4.12 -20.63 18.94
CA VAL A 123 -2.83 -20.74 19.60
C VAL A 123 -2.69 -19.65 20.68
N ALA A 124 -2.07 -19.98 21.80
CA ALA A 124 -1.71 -19.01 22.82
C ALA A 124 -0.59 -18.09 22.33
N LEU A 125 -0.54 -16.86 22.86
CA LEU A 125 0.39 -15.84 22.38
C LEU A 125 1.87 -16.25 22.50
N ASP A 126 2.20 -16.97 23.55
CA ASP A 126 3.53 -17.49 23.86
C ASP A 126 3.96 -18.69 23.00
N GLN A 127 2.99 -19.36 22.35
CA GLN A 127 3.21 -20.53 21.49
C GLN A 127 3.23 -20.18 19.98
N ARG A 128 2.98 -18.92 19.62
CA ARG A 128 2.90 -18.51 18.20
C ARG A 128 4.18 -18.77 17.42
N ASP A 129 5.32 -18.50 18.02
CA ASP A 129 6.62 -18.66 17.37
C ASP A 129 6.93 -20.14 17.11
N GLU A 130 6.62 -21.01 18.06
CA GLU A 130 6.79 -22.47 17.93
C GLU A 130 5.87 -23.02 16.83
N LEU A 131 4.60 -22.58 16.80
CA LEU A 131 3.66 -22.96 15.75
C LEU A 131 4.13 -22.50 14.36
N LEU A 132 4.61 -21.25 14.23
CA LEU A 132 5.15 -20.75 12.97
C LEU A 132 6.32 -21.60 12.49
N LEU A 133 7.25 -21.95 13.37
CA LEU A 133 8.38 -22.81 13.02
C LEU A 133 7.95 -24.21 12.62
N ALA A 134 6.95 -24.78 13.31
CA ALA A 134 6.39 -26.07 12.99
C ALA A 134 5.70 -26.08 11.61
N LEU A 135 4.93 -25.05 11.30
CA LEU A 135 4.28 -24.89 9.99
C LEU A 135 5.31 -24.74 8.87
N LEU A 136 6.34 -23.93 9.06
CA LEU A 136 7.40 -23.75 8.07
C LEU A 136 8.21 -25.04 7.83
N LYS A 137 8.42 -25.85 8.84
CA LYS A 137 9.09 -27.16 8.71
C LYS A 137 8.23 -28.24 8.07
N GLY A 138 6.91 -28.18 8.35
CA GLY A 138 5.95 -29.19 7.90
C GLY A 138 5.37 -28.94 6.49
N THR A 139 5.66 -27.81 5.89
CA THR A 139 5.09 -27.40 4.60
C THR A 139 6.20 -27.27 3.55
N ASP A 140 6.04 -27.95 2.41
CA ASP A 140 6.89 -27.70 1.25
C ASP A 140 6.44 -26.42 0.54
N PHE A 141 7.14 -25.32 0.77
CA PHE A 141 6.82 -24.03 0.18
C PHE A 141 7.97 -23.51 -0.69
N ARG A 142 7.64 -22.79 -1.75
CA ARG A 142 8.61 -22.04 -2.57
C ARG A 142 8.84 -20.63 -2.02
N SER A 143 7.77 -20.01 -1.54
CA SER A 143 7.82 -18.66 -0.98
C SER A 143 6.72 -18.47 0.06
N VAL A 144 7.04 -17.75 1.15
CA VAL A 144 6.11 -17.47 2.24
C VAL A 144 6.09 -15.98 2.55
N MET A 145 4.89 -15.42 2.69
CA MET A 145 4.70 -14.10 3.27
C MET A 145 4.10 -14.23 4.68
N ILE A 146 4.74 -13.57 5.63
CA ILE A 146 4.30 -13.53 7.03
C ILE A 146 3.84 -12.10 7.33
N PHE A 147 2.56 -11.92 7.63
CA PHE A 147 2.00 -10.62 7.97
C PHE A 147 1.99 -10.43 9.48
N THR A 148 2.44 -9.26 9.92
CA THR A 148 2.44 -8.88 11.33
C THR A 148 1.68 -7.57 11.52
N ARG A 149 1.13 -7.37 12.71
CA ARG A 149 0.40 -6.14 13.04
C ARG A 149 1.32 -4.95 13.19
N THR A 150 2.47 -5.14 13.79
CA THR A 150 3.40 -4.06 14.15
C THR A 150 4.80 -4.28 13.57
N ARG A 151 5.53 -3.18 13.40
CA ARG A 151 6.95 -3.20 12.95
C ARG A 151 7.83 -4.00 13.89
N LYS A 152 7.63 -3.84 15.21
CA LYS A 152 8.38 -4.58 16.24
C LYS A 152 8.16 -6.09 16.14
N GLU A 153 6.92 -6.52 15.87
CA GLU A 153 6.64 -7.94 15.63
C GLU A 153 7.30 -8.42 14.33
N ALA A 154 7.32 -7.61 13.27
CA ALA A 154 8.00 -7.97 12.03
C ALA A 154 9.50 -8.21 12.26
N ASP A 155 10.15 -7.30 12.97
CA ASP A 155 11.58 -7.43 13.32
C ASP A 155 11.83 -8.64 14.22
N ALA A 156 10.98 -8.86 15.23
CA ALA A 156 11.10 -9.99 16.16
C ALA A 156 10.96 -11.33 15.41
N VAL A 157 9.95 -11.48 14.58
CA VAL A 157 9.73 -12.69 13.76
C VAL A 157 10.91 -12.91 12.80
N CYS A 158 11.37 -11.86 12.11
CA CYS A 158 12.53 -11.97 11.23
C CYS A 158 13.80 -12.41 12.01
N GLY A 159 14.04 -11.83 13.19
CA GLY A 159 15.15 -12.20 14.07
C GLY A 159 15.06 -13.65 14.55
N MET A 160 13.87 -14.07 14.99
CA MET A 160 13.58 -15.44 15.43
C MET A 160 13.85 -16.46 14.30
N LEU A 161 13.35 -16.21 13.10
CA LEU A 161 13.56 -17.09 11.94
C LEU A 161 15.07 -17.21 11.59
N LYS A 162 15.80 -16.10 11.57
CA LYS A 162 17.26 -16.10 11.35
C LYS A 162 18.02 -16.88 12.43
N HIS A 163 17.57 -16.81 13.69
CA HIS A 163 18.16 -17.58 14.78
C HIS A 163 17.95 -19.08 14.61
N HIS A 164 16.81 -19.49 14.03
CA HIS A 164 16.46 -20.90 13.80
C HIS A 164 16.95 -21.45 12.45
N GLY A 165 17.91 -20.80 11.82
CA GLY A 165 18.60 -21.32 10.64
C GLY A 165 18.14 -20.76 9.29
N TYR A 166 17.12 -19.92 9.25
CA TYR A 166 16.67 -19.23 8.02
C TYR A 166 17.52 -18.01 7.65
N ARG A 167 18.86 -18.09 7.86
CA ARG A 167 19.78 -16.99 7.57
C ARG A 167 19.95 -16.81 6.07
N GLY A 168 19.74 -15.59 5.59
CA GLY A 168 19.83 -15.26 4.17
C GLY A 168 18.54 -15.49 3.37
N GLU A 169 17.62 -16.29 3.89
CA GLU A 169 16.34 -16.62 3.22
C GLU A 169 15.19 -15.71 3.65
N VAL A 170 15.39 -14.87 4.68
CA VAL A 170 14.34 -14.03 5.28
C VAL A 170 14.64 -12.56 5.05
N ALA A 171 13.70 -11.86 4.46
CA ALA A 171 13.66 -10.40 4.39
C ALA A 171 12.55 -9.83 5.26
N VAL A 172 12.71 -8.58 5.73
CA VAL A 172 11.68 -7.86 6.49
C VAL A 172 11.32 -6.56 5.77
N MET A 173 10.04 -6.18 5.87
CA MET A 173 9.53 -4.98 5.20
C MET A 173 8.48 -4.26 6.06
N HIS A 174 8.80 -3.05 6.51
CA HIS A 174 7.88 -2.15 7.24
C HIS A 174 8.29 -0.68 7.04
N SER A 175 7.52 0.25 7.61
CA SER A 175 7.69 1.69 7.35
C SER A 175 9.00 2.30 7.87
N ASP A 176 9.67 1.70 8.87
CA ASP A 176 10.93 2.21 9.40
C ASP A 176 12.14 1.84 8.54
N ILE A 177 11.96 0.89 7.62
CA ILE A 177 13.01 0.50 6.67
C ILE A 177 13.03 1.51 5.52
N PRO A 178 14.21 2.04 5.15
CA PRO A 178 14.35 2.96 4.02
C PRO A 178 13.73 2.40 2.73
N GLN A 179 13.11 3.28 1.93
CA GLN A 179 12.39 2.87 0.71
C GLN A 179 13.26 2.03 -0.24
N LYS A 180 14.55 2.38 -0.35
CA LYS A 180 15.49 1.62 -1.18
C LYS A 180 15.61 0.16 -0.73
N GLU A 181 15.79 -0.06 0.57
CA GLU A 181 15.92 -1.39 1.15
C GLU A 181 14.62 -2.19 1.05
N ARG A 182 13.46 -1.53 1.20
CA ARG A 182 12.14 -2.17 0.97
C ARG A 182 11.99 -2.65 -0.47
N MET A 183 12.42 -1.85 -1.45
CA MET A 183 12.42 -2.24 -2.86
C MET A 183 13.39 -3.39 -3.13
N GLU A 184 14.55 -3.41 -2.49
CA GLU A 184 15.52 -4.51 -2.59
C GLU A 184 14.98 -5.80 -1.96
N ALA A 185 14.33 -5.72 -0.79
CA ALA A 185 13.68 -6.87 -0.14
C ALA A 185 12.59 -7.47 -1.04
N LEU A 186 11.72 -6.64 -1.59
CA LEU A 186 10.67 -7.07 -2.50
C LEU A 186 11.24 -7.70 -3.79
N LYS A 187 12.23 -7.05 -4.40
CA LYS A 187 12.89 -7.59 -5.60
C LYS A 187 13.56 -8.92 -5.31
N GLY A 188 14.22 -9.03 -4.15
CA GLY A 188 14.85 -10.27 -3.72
C GLY A 188 13.84 -11.39 -3.49
N PHE A 189 12.69 -11.10 -2.88
CA PHE A 189 11.61 -12.06 -2.71
C PHE A 189 11.03 -12.52 -4.05
N LYS A 190 10.73 -11.60 -4.97
CA LYS A 190 10.26 -11.93 -6.33
C LYS A 190 11.25 -12.79 -7.14
N SER A 191 12.54 -12.58 -6.95
CA SER A 191 13.58 -13.32 -7.68
C SER A 191 13.98 -14.64 -7.02
N GLY A 192 13.39 -15.02 -5.88
CA GLY A 192 13.74 -16.20 -5.12
C GLY A 192 15.07 -16.10 -4.36
N LYS A 193 15.61 -14.89 -4.19
CA LYS A 193 16.76 -14.66 -3.29
C LYS A 193 16.38 -14.81 -1.82
N TYR A 194 15.13 -14.45 -1.51
CA TYR A 194 14.51 -14.61 -0.19
C TYR A 194 13.29 -15.49 -0.33
N ASP A 195 13.23 -16.56 0.43
CA ASP A 195 12.09 -17.49 0.44
C ASP A 195 10.98 -16.99 1.37
N ILE A 196 11.34 -16.20 2.38
CA ILE A 196 10.42 -15.66 3.39
C ILE A 196 10.47 -14.14 3.40
N LEU A 197 9.31 -13.50 3.29
CA LEU A 197 9.13 -12.07 3.47
C LEU A 197 8.23 -11.80 4.69
N VAL A 198 8.79 -11.19 5.73
CA VAL A 198 8.02 -10.73 6.90
C VAL A 198 7.64 -9.28 6.68
N ALA A 199 6.36 -8.96 6.72
CA ALA A 199 5.90 -7.61 6.43
C ALA A 199 4.74 -7.17 7.33
N THR A 200 4.64 -5.87 7.58
CA THR A 200 3.40 -5.33 8.15
C THR A 200 2.33 -5.21 7.07
N ASP A 201 1.05 -5.35 7.43
CA ASP A 201 -0.10 -5.25 6.51
C ASP A 201 -0.02 -4.02 5.59
N VAL A 202 0.34 -2.86 6.16
CA VAL A 202 0.45 -1.61 5.41
C VAL A 202 1.57 -1.65 4.37
N ALA A 203 2.71 -2.25 4.72
CA ALA A 203 3.87 -2.31 3.83
C ALA A 203 3.69 -3.34 2.71
N ALA A 204 2.92 -4.40 2.96
CA ALA A 204 2.70 -5.49 2.01
C ALA A 204 1.52 -5.25 1.06
N ARG A 205 0.64 -4.31 1.35
CA ARG A 205 -0.50 -3.99 0.48
C ARG A 205 -0.05 -3.45 -0.87
N GLY A 206 -0.66 -3.96 -1.94
CA GLY A 206 -0.34 -3.60 -3.33
C GLY A 206 0.98 -4.19 -3.83
N ILE A 207 1.53 -5.18 -3.14
CA ILE A 207 2.61 -6.00 -3.67
C ILE A 207 2.00 -6.99 -4.65
N ASP A 208 2.27 -6.77 -5.93
CA ASP A 208 2.06 -7.79 -6.94
C ASP A 208 3.22 -8.79 -6.91
N ILE A 209 2.92 -10.07 -6.66
CA ILE A 209 3.90 -11.17 -6.55
C ILE A 209 3.73 -12.16 -7.70
N SER A 210 3.01 -11.78 -8.75
CA SER A 210 2.89 -12.60 -9.94
C SER A 210 4.21 -12.73 -10.70
#